data_2521353aa1510a3496a1f93a459d8681
#
_entry.id   2521353aa1510a3496a1f93a459d8681
#
_cell.length_a   1.000
_cell.length_b   1.000
_cell.length_c   1.000
_cell.angle_alpha   90.00
_cell.angle_beta   90.00
_cell.angle_gamma   90.00
#
_symmetry.space_group_name_H-M   'P 1'
#
loop_
_entity.id
_entity.type
_entity.pdbx_description
1 polymer ?
#
loop_
_entity_poly.entity_id
_entity_poly.type
_entity_poly.pdbx_seq_one_letter_code
_entity_poly.pdbx_strand_id
1 'polypeptide(L)'
;MGVFVRDIKGLLESVSVDNRGAFERFYNLYYDQVFRFAYYCLGEKEACREVVTDVFFSVWQSRKRLKDIDNIDTYLYISVRNESFRFQARNKDLNRASLNELLPLMEEEDEGSPEEHLELKEMRE
;
A
#
# COMPACT_ATOMS: atom_id res chain seq x y z
N MET A 1 18.90 2.75 -15.71
CA MET A 1 18.28 2.81 -14.40
C MET A 1 17.99 4.23 -14.00
N GLY A 2 18.94 5.12 -14.15
CA GLY A 2 18.70 6.51 -13.88
C GLY A 2 17.56 7.06 -14.70
N VAL A 3 17.36 6.48 -15.87
CA VAL A 3 16.27 6.91 -16.75
C VAL A 3 14.92 6.69 -16.08
N PHE A 4 14.78 5.57 -15.37
CA PHE A 4 13.52 5.27 -14.72
C PHE A 4 13.20 6.26 -13.64
N VAL A 5 14.20 6.70 -12.90
CA VAL A 5 13.97 7.65 -11.83
C VAL A 5 13.39 8.95 -12.38
N ARG A 6 13.94 9.43 -13.50
CA ARG A 6 13.41 10.64 -14.09
C ARG A 6 12.04 10.44 -14.69
N ASP A 7 11.86 9.30 -15.34
CA ASP A 7 10.60 9.02 -16.01
C ASP A 7 9.46 8.85 -15.03
N ILE A 8 9.77 8.54 -13.77
CA ILE A 8 8.73 8.33 -12.78
C ILE A 8 7.83 9.54 -12.68
N LYS A 9 8.40 10.73 -12.59
CA LYS A 9 7.58 11.91 -12.45
C LYS A 9 6.67 12.10 -13.66
N GLY A 10 7.23 11.93 -14.85
CA GLY A 10 6.42 12.02 -16.05
C GLY A 10 5.36 10.96 -16.14
N LEU A 11 5.70 9.75 -15.67
CA LEU A 11 4.76 8.67 -15.66
C LEU A 11 3.58 9.00 -14.73
N LEU A 12 3.89 9.49 -13.54
CA LEU A 12 2.84 9.84 -12.59
C LEU A 12 1.95 10.95 -13.12
N GLU A 13 2.53 11.92 -13.81
CA GLU A 13 1.74 12.97 -14.42
C GLU A 13 0.80 12.42 -15.46
N SER A 14 1.29 11.47 -16.27
CA SER A 14 0.45 10.85 -17.29
C SER A 14 -0.71 10.09 -16.67
N VAL A 15 -0.43 9.35 -15.60
CA VAL A 15 -1.49 8.63 -14.92
C VAL A 15 -2.51 9.60 -14.35
N SER A 16 -2.03 10.74 -13.85
CA SER A 16 -2.91 11.74 -13.26
C SER A 16 -3.96 12.26 -14.24
N VAL A 17 -3.65 12.25 -15.51
CA VAL A 17 -4.60 12.74 -16.51
C VAL A 17 -5.29 11.60 -17.24
N ASP A 18 -5.48 10.49 -16.53
CA ASP A 18 -6.31 9.37 -16.99
C ASP A 18 -5.71 8.57 -18.14
N ASN A 19 -4.40 8.58 -18.26
CA ASN A 19 -3.75 7.79 -19.31
C ASN A 19 -3.64 6.35 -18.82
N ARG A 20 -4.49 5.48 -19.36
CA ARG A 20 -4.52 4.09 -18.92
C ARG A 20 -3.26 3.33 -19.29
N GLY A 21 -2.68 3.65 -20.45
CA GLY A 21 -1.42 3.03 -20.80
C GLY A 21 -0.32 3.37 -19.84
N ALA A 22 -0.32 4.61 -19.36
CA ALA A 22 0.65 5.01 -18.34
C ALA A 22 0.40 4.26 -17.04
N PHE A 23 -0.86 4.07 -16.67
CA PHE A 23 -1.16 3.32 -15.46
C PHE A 23 -0.70 1.88 -15.60
N GLU A 24 -0.88 1.29 -16.76
CA GLU A 24 -0.43 -0.08 -16.99
C GLU A 24 1.08 -0.19 -16.82
N ARG A 25 1.82 0.79 -17.35
CA ARG A 25 3.27 0.80 -17.14
C ARG A 25 3.63 0.97 -15.69
N PHE A 26 2.89 1.83 -15.00
CA PHE A 26 3.09 2.03 -13.57
C PHE A 26 2.85 0.71 -12.82
N TYR A 27 1.76 0.04 -13.14
CA TYR A 27 1.43 -1.24 -12.53
C TYR A 27 2.55 -2.25 -12.72
N ASN A 28 3.00 -2.39 -13.96
CA ASN A 28 4.04 -3.38 -14.26
C ASN A 28 5.35 -3.02 -13.58
N LEU A 29 5.65 -1.74 -13.50
CA LEU A 29 6.89 -1.29 -12.92
C LEU A 29 6.94 -1.54 -11.42
N TYR A 30 5.83 -1.34 -10.74
CA TYR A 30 5.82 -1.40 -9.28
C TYR A 30 5.17 -2.64 -8.70
N TYR A 31 4.69 -3.54 -9.54
CA TYR A 31 3.97 -4.70 -9.03
C TYR A 31 4.82 -5.51 -8.05
N ASP A 32 6.04 -5.84 -8.43
CA ASP A 32 6.88 -6.67 -7.59
C ASP A 32 7.18 -5.99 -6.26
N GLN A 33 7.44 -4.71 -6.31
CA GLN A 33 7.75 -3.95 -5.11
C GLN A 33 6.55 -3.91 -4.17
N VAL A 34 5.38 -3.64 -4.73
CA VAL A 34 4.16 -3.59 -3.93
C VAL A 34 3.87 -4.97 -3.34
N PHE A 35 4.06 -6.02 -4.13
CA PHE A 35 3.86 -7.37 -3.63
C PHE A 35 4.81 -7.68 -2.48
N ARG A 36 6.07 -7.29 -2.60
CA ARG A 36 7.03 -7.52 -1.53
C ARG A 36 6.64 -6.77 -0.26
N PHE A 37 6.17 -5.53 -0.42
CA PHE A 37 5.69 -4.79 0.73
C PHE A 37 4.54 -5.52 1.40
N ALA A 38 3.59 -6.00 0.61
CA ALA A 38 2.44 -6.71 1.15
C ALA A 38 2.87 -7.99 1.84
N TYR A 39 3.80 -8.71 1.25
CA TYR A 39 4.27 -9.95 1.85
C TYR A 39 4.95 -9.68 3.18
N TYR A 40 5.68 -8.60 3.24
CA TYR A 40 6.31 -8.20 4.50
C TYR A 40 5.26 -7.97 5.58
N CYS A 41 4.13 -7.39 5.22
CA CYS A 41 3.08 -7.10 6.18
C CYS A 41 2.24 -8.33 6.53
N LEU A 42 1.99 -9.19 5.56
CA LEU A 42 0.98 -10.24 5.71
C LEU A 42 1.56 -11.65 5.78
N GLY A 43 2.66 -11.89 5.08
CA GLY A 43 3.34 -13.18 5.14
C GLY A 43 2.65 -14.33 4.44
N GLU A 44 1.62 -14.05 3.64
CA GLU A 44 0.87 -15.10 2.98
C GLU A 44 0.47 -14.63 1.59
N LYS A 45 0.75 -15.46 0.57
CA LYS A 45 0.63 -15.04 -0.81
C LYS A 45 -0.79 -14.69 -1.23
N GLU A 46 -1.77 -15.47 -0.77
CA GLU A 46 -3.15 -15.20 -1.16
C GLU A 46 -3.60 -13.84 -0.65
N ALA A 47 -3.27 -13.57 0.62
CA ALA A 47 -3.60 -12.28 1.18
C ALA A 47 -2.88 -11.17 0.42
N CYS A 48 -1.64 -11.41 0.03
CA CYS A 48 -0.88 -10.41 -0.70
C CYS A 48 -1.53 -10.07 -2.03
N ARG A 49 -2.00 -11.07 -2.76
CA ARG A 49 -2.64 -10.81 -4.04
C ARG A 49 -3.85 -9.90 -3.89
N GLU A 50 -4.63 -10.17 -2.88
CA GLU A 50 -5.81 -9.35 -2.65
C GLU A 50 -5.43 -7.93 -2.28
N VAL A 51 -4.48 -7.77 -1.38
CA VAL A 51 -4.05 -6.45 -0.96
C VAL A 51 -3.40 -5.68 -2.09
N VAL A 52 -2.58 -6.35 -2.90
CA VAL A 52 -1.95 -5.69 -4.04
C VAL A 52 -3.00 -5.15 -5.00
N THR A 53 -4.03 -5.96 -5.26
CA THR A 53 -5.11 -5.51 -6.13
C THR A 53 -5.78 -4.26 -5.54
N ASP A 54 -6.05 -4.30 -4.25
CA ASP A 54 -6.70 -3.16 -3.60
C ASP A 54 -5.82 -1.91 -3.63
N VAL A 55 -4.51 -2.10 -3.48
CA VAL A 55 -3.59 -0.97 -3.51
C VAL A 55 -3.63 -0.29 -4.88
N PHE A 56 -3.52 -1.07 -5.95
CA PHE A 56 -3.51 -0.46 -7.27
C PHE A 56 -4.86 0.13 -7.63
N PHE A 57 -5.94 -0.47 -7.17
CA PHE A 57 -7.25 0.12 -7.37
C PHE A 57 -7.34 1.47 -6.66
N SER A 58 -6.84 1.52 -5.45
CA SER A 58 -6.84 2.76 -4.69
C SER A 58 -5.97 3.82 -5.35
N VAL A 59 -4.82 3.41 -5.88
CA VAL A 59 -3.95 4.33 -6.60
C VAL A 59 -4.68 4.91 -7.79
N TRP A 60 -5.37 4.07 -8.54
CA TRP A 60 -6.10 4.57 -9.71
C TRP A 60 -7.19 5.54 -9.29
N GLN A 61 -7.89 5.24 -8.22
CA GLN A 61 -8.94 6.14 -7.75
C GLN A 61 -8.40 7.48 -7.29
N SER A 62 -7.18 7.49 -6.78
CA SER A 62 -6.55 8.72 -6.31
C SER A 62 -5.56 9.28 -7.32
N ARG A 63 -5.68 8.88 -8.57
CA ARG A 63 -4.64 9.15 -9.55
C ARG A 63 -4.34 10.63 -9.75
N LYS A 64 -5.31 11.47 -9.52
CA LYS A 64 -5.10 12.90 -9.74
C LYS A 64 -4.09 13.50 -8.77
N ARG A 65 -3.87 12.82 -7.66
CA ARG A 65 -2.90 13.27 -6.67
C ARG A 65 -1.50 12.77 -6.96
N LEU A 66 -1.35 11.85 -7.90
CA LEU A 66 -0.04 11.24 -8.12
C LEU A 66 0.99 12.24 -8.57
N LYS A 67 0.59 13.23 -9.35
CA LYS A 67 1.53 14.22 -9.85
C LYS A 67 2.15 15.05 -8.73
N ASP A 68 1.51 15.07 -7.57
CA ASP A 68 1.97 15.85 -6.44
C ASP A 68 2.80 15.03 -5.45
N ILE A 69 3.00 13.77 -5.73
CA ILE A 69 3.71 12.89 -4.81
C ILE A 69 5.21 12.97 -5.09
N ASP A 70 5.96 13.33 -4.06
CA ASP A 70 7.39 13.46 -4.19
C ASP A 70 8.10 12.14 -4.13
N ASN A 71 7.63 11.23 -3.29
CA ASN A 71 8.28 9.94 -3.10
C ASN A 71 7.26 8.84 -3.28
N ILE A 72 7.23 8.29 -4.49
CA ILE A 72 6.24 7.27 -4.80
C ILE A 72 6.47 5.98 -4.01
N ASP A 73 7.72 5.67 -3.71
CA ASP A 73 7.99 4.46 -2.95
C ASP A 73 7.37 4.53 -1.57
N THR A 74 7.52 5.66 -0.90
CA THR A 74 6.93 5.86 0.41
C THR A 74 5.41 5.82 0.32
N TYR A 75 4.87 6.48 -0.70
CA TYR A 75 3.43 6.50 -0.90
C TYR A 75 2.88 5.08 -1.05
N LEU A 76 3.56 4.26 -1.84
CA LEU A 76 3.11 2.89 -2.04
C LEU A 76 3.24 2.07 -0.77
N TYR A 77 4.32 2.25 -0.04
CA TYR A 77 4.50 1.52 1.21
C TYR A 77 3.38 1.83 2.19
N ILE A 78 3.04 3.10 2.32
CA ILE A 78 1.96 3.50 3.22
C ILE A 78 0.63 2.93 2.74
N SER A 79 0.41 2.96 1.44
CA SER A 79 -0.82 2.40 0.88
C SER A 79 -0.93 0.92 1.19
N VAL A 80 0.17 0.19 1.04
CA VAL A 80 0.17 -1.23 1.34
C VAL A 80 -0.13 -1.47 2.81
N ARG A 81 0.50 -0.71 3.68
CA ARG A 81 0.25 -0.87 5.11
C ARG A 81 -1.21 -0.65 5.45
N ASN A 82 -1.78 0.41 4.90
CA ASN A 82 -3.17 0.72 5.18
C ASN A 82 -4.09 -0.37 4.67
N GLU A 83 -3.86 -0.84 3.46
CA GLU A 83 -4.71 -1.90 2.92
C GLU A 83 -4.50 -3.20 3.66
N SER A 84 -3.28 -3.47 4.11
CA SER A 84 -3.02 -4.68 4.89
C SER A 84 -3.76 -4.64 6.21
N PHE A 85 -3.79 -3.49 6.87
CA PHE A 85 -4.55 -3.36 8.10
C PHE A 85 -6.04 -3.59 7.86
N ARG A 86 -6.56 -3.03 6.78
CA ARG A 86 -7.97 -3.24 6.46
C ARG A 86 -8.25 -4.70 6.19
N PHE A 87 -7.35 -5.34 5.46
CA PHE A 87 -7.52 -6.76 5.16
C PHE A 87 -7.56 -7.58 6.44
N GLN A 88 -6.64 -7.31 7.35
CA GLN A 88 -6.58 -8.04 8.59
C GLN A 88 -7.80 -7.78 9.46
N ALA A 89 -8.28 -6.56 9.46
CA ALA A 89 -9.50 -6.23 10.22
C ALA A 89 -10.70 -7.01 9.68
N ARG A 90 -10.82 -7.10 8.35
CA ARG A 90 -11.91 -7.88 7.78
C ARG A 90 -11.81 -9.35 8.17
N ASN A 91 -10.61 -9.88 8.16
CA ASN A 91 -10.41 -11.27 8.54
C ASN A 91 -10.67 -11.50 10.01
N LYS A 92 -10.35 -10.53 10.85
CA LYS A 92 -10.69 -10.63 12.26
C LYS A 92 -12.19 -10.78 12.44
N ASP A 93 -12.94 -9.98 11.70
CA ASP A 93 -14.40 -10.06 11.79
C ASP A 93 -14.90 -11.42 11.37
N LEU A 94 -14.32 -11.98 10.31
CA LEU A 94 -14.73 -13.28 9.83
C LEU A 94 -14.44 -14.38 10.83
N ASN A 95 -13.39 -14.22 11.61
CA ASN A 95 -12.96 -15.24 12.54
C ASN A 95 -13.18 -14.80 13.98
N ARG A 96 -14.22 -14.01 14.21
CA ARG A 96 -14.43 -13.42 15.51
C ARG A 96 -14.43 -14.43 16.63
N ALA A 97 -15.12 -15.54 16.42
CA ALA A 97 -15.23 -16.53 17.49
C ALA A 97 -13.87 -17.06 17.90
N SER A 98 -13.03 -17.30 16.91
CA SER A 98 -11.69 -17.83 17.17
C SER A 98 -10.78 -16.79 17.77
N LEU A 99 -11.04 -15.53 17.47
CA LEU A 99 -10.14 -14.46 17.84
C LEU A 99 -10.48 -13.81 19.18
N ASN A 100 -11.62 -14.16 19.77
CA ASN A 100 -12.03 -13.52 21.00
C ASN A 100 -10.94 -13.57 22.06
N GLU A 101 -10.25 -14.70 22.13
CA GLU A 101 -9.21 -14.83 23.15
C GLU A 101 -7.99 -13.98 22.84
N LEU A 102 -7.82 -13.66 21.58
CA LEU A 102 -6.65 -12.90 21.15
C LEU A 102 -6.92 -11.41 21.08
N LEU A 103 -8.16 -11.01 21.31
CA LEU A 103 -8.51 -9.60 21.20
C LEU A 103 -7.62 -8.68 22.03
N PRO A 104 -7.35 -9.02 23.30
CA PRO A 104 -6.50 -8.11 24.07
C PRO A 104 -5.13 -7.91 23.47
N LEU A 105 -4.55 -8.99 22.96
CA LEU A 105 -3.24 -8.88 22.32
C LEU A 105 -3.31 -8.05 21.06
N MET A 106 -4.37 -8.25 20.30
CA MET A 106 -4.53 -7.49 19.06
C MET A 106 -4.74 -6.02 19.34
N GLU A 107 -5.46 -5.73 20.41
CA GLU A 107 -5.66 -4.35 20.79
C GLU A 107 -4.36 -3.68 21.16
N GLU A 108 -3.50 -4.44 21.84
CA GLU A 108 -2.20 -3.90 22.17
C GLU A 108 -1.40 -3.59 20.93
N GLU A 109 -1.51 -4.46 19.94
CA GLU A 109 -0.84 -4.21 18.68
C GLU A 109 -1.43 -2.99 17.99
N ASP A 110 -2.74 -2.84 18.12
CA ASP A 110 -3.37 -1.66 17.56
C ASP A 110 -2.88 -0.40 18.24
N GLU A 111 -2.62 -0.50 19.52
CA GLU A 111 -2.06 0.62 20.23
C GLU A 111 -0.66 0.92 19.75
N GLY A 112 -0.05 -0.04 19.11
CA GLY A 112 1.19 0.22 18.44
C GLY A 112 1.01 1.06 17.20
N SER A 113 -0.24 1.30 16.82
CA SER A 113 -0.50 2.15 15.67
C SER A 113 0.19 3.50 15.75
N PRO A 114 0.36 4.09 16.92
CA PRO A 114 1.11 5.35 16.97
C PRO A 114 2.46 5.23 16.31
N GLU A 115 2.97 4.04 16.24
CA GLU A 115 4.21 3.80 15.51
C GLU A 115 4.07 4.13 14.05
N GLU A 116 2.88 3.96 13.52
CA GLU A 116 2.64 4.35 12.14
C GLU A 116 2.89 5.82 11.94
N HIS A 117 2.47 6.60 12.88
CA HIS A 117 2.67 8.03 12.78
C HIS A 117 4.16 8.36 12.80
N LEU A 118 4.89 7.67 13.63
CA LEU A 118 6.33 7.87 13.66
C LEU A 118 6.96 7.48 12.34
N GLU A 119 6.53 6.36 11.79
CA GLU A 119 7.04 5.92 10.51
C GLU A 119 6.74 6.91 9.42
N LEU A 120 5.53 7.45 9.44
CA LEU A 120 5.16 8.43 8.45
C LEU A 120 6.05 9.66 8.54
N LYS A 121 6.33 10.10 9.74
CA LYS A 121 7.21 11.23 9.94
C LYS A 121 8.60 10.95 9.41
N GLU A 122 9.10 9.76 9.71
CA GLU A 122 10.43 9.39 9.24
C GLU A 122 10.48 9.33 7.74
N MET A 123 9.45 8.81 7.15
CA MET A 123 9.43 8.68 5.71
C MET A 123 9.38 10.02 5.02
N ARG A 124 8.78 11.00 5.66
CA ARG A 124 8.72 12.31 5.07
C ARG A 124 10.05 13.04 5.12
N GLU A 125 10.91 12.58 5.95
CA GLU A 125 12.23 13.15 6.03
C GLU A 125 13.11 12.59 4.94
#